data_c4d8576ceb42ba225b9caa134b0e8d08
#
_entry.id   c4d8576ceb42ba225b9caa134b0e8d08
#
_cell.length_a   1.000
_cell.length_b   1.000
_cell.length_c   1.000
_cell.angle_alpha   90.00
_cell.angle_beta   90.00
_cell.angle_gamma   90.00
#
_symmetry.space_group_name_H-M   'P 1'
#
loop_
_entity.id
_entity.type
_entity.pdbx_description
1 polymer ?
#
loop_
_entity_poly.entity_id
_entity_poly.type
_entity_poly.pdbx_seq_one_letter_code
_entity_poly.pdbx_strand_id
1 'polypeptide(L)'
;IAVFMISVYKLPGVVAVISLAGQVAGTLAFVSGYFGFKDSSILTIPGIAGIILAVGMGVDANVITAERIKEEITNGKPLDGALNSGYQRAFSAILDGNVTMILVAIILMGAFGTPDSICSKALHFVFFMFGPSTAGTIYSFGFTLLTGTVLNLFFGVLCSRLMLMSLSGFKAFRKIGRASCRER
;
A
#
# COMPACT_ATOMS: atom_id res chain seq x y z
N ILE A 1 6.86 -14.22 -0.89
CA ILE A 1 5.56 -13.53 -0.91
C ILE A 1 4.85 -13.78 -2.24
N ALA A 2 5.43 -13.44 -3.41
CA ALA A 2 4.79 -13.57 -4.72
C ALA A 2 4.31 -15.02 -5.01
N VAL A 3 5.19 -16.01 -4.78
CA VAL A 3 4.86 -17.44 -4.96
C VAL A 3 3.70 -17.85 -4.04
N PHE A 4 3.72 -17.43 -2.79
CA PHE A 4 2.66 -17.71 -1.83
C PHE A 4 1.33 -17.09 -2.28
N MET A 5 1.33 -15.82 -2.68
CA MET A 5 0.13 -15.12 -3.14
C MET A 5 -0.50 -15.80 -4.38
N ILE A 6 0.31 -16.19 -5.35
CA ILE A 6 -0.17 -16.88 -6.55
C ILE A 6 -0.72 -18.29 -6.22
N SER A 7 -0.04 -19.01 -5.32
CA SER A 7 -0.46 -20.38 -4.94
C SER A 7 -1.77 -20.38 -4.18
N VAL A 8 -1.98 -19.44 -3.26
CA VAL A 8 -3.16 -19.38 -2.37
C VAL A 8 -4.35 -18.71 -3.06
N TYR A 9 -4.11 -17.58 -3.74
CA TYR A 9 -5.19 -16.75 -4.30
C TYR A 9 -5.35 -16.88 -5.80
N LYS A 10 -4.51 -17.67 -6.48
CA LYS A 10 -4.57 -17.90 -7.94
C LYS A 10 -4.68 -16.57 -8.72
N LEU A 11 -5.85 -16.30 -9.33
CA LEU A 11 -6.06 -15.11 -10.16
C LEU A 11 -5.92 -13.77 -9.39
N PRO A 12 -6.62 -13.55 -8.25
CA PRO A 12 -6.38 -12.36 -7.41
C PRO A 12 -4.93 -12.23 -6.97
N GLY A 13 -4.23 -13.35 -6.73
CA GLY A 13 -2.82 -13.38 -6.37
C GLY A 13 -1.89 -12.83 -7.45
N VAL A 14 -2.14 -13.15 -8.72
CA VAL A 14 -1.37 -12.61 -9.85
C VAL A 14 -1.53 -11.08 -9.95
N VAL A 15 -2.77 -10.60 -9.84
CA VAL A 15 -3.05 -9.14 -9.86
C VAL A 15 -2.37 -8.45 -8.69
N ALA A 16 -2.41 -9.05 -7.49
CA ALA A 16 -1.75 -8.52 -6.31
C ALA A 16 -0.22 -8.41 -6.49
N VAL A 17 0.41 -9.41 -7.09
CA VAL A 17 1.87 -9.39 -7.38
C VAL A 17 2.23 -8.29 -8.38
N ILE A 18 1.43 -8.09 -9.43
CA ILE A 18 1.65 -7.01 -10.40
C ILE A 18 1.49 -5.64 -9.73
N SER A 19 0.45 -5.45 -8.91
CA SER A 19 0.21 -4.22 -8.15
C SER A 19 1.36 -3.95 -7.17
N LEU A 20 1.86 -4.97 -6.49
CA LEU A 20 2.99 -4.88 -5.58
C LEU A 20 4.28 -4.50 -6.31
N ALA A 21 4.55 -5.09 -7.47
CA ALA A 21 5.69 -4.71 -8.30
C ALA A 21 5.62 -3.25 -8.74
N GLY A 22 4.43 -2.77 -9.13
CA GLY A 22 4.18 -1.36 -9.46
C GLY A 22 4.42 -0.44 -8.25
N GLN A 23 3.97 -0.84 -7.06
CA GLN A 23 4.20 -0.09 -5.82
C GLN A 23 5.70 0.02 -5.51
N VAL A 24 6.44 -1.08 -5.57
CA VAL A 24 7.89 -1.09 -5.31
C VAL A 24 8.62 -0.21 -6.31
N ALA A 25 8.36 -0.38 -7.61
CA ALA A 25 8.97 0.43 -8.65
C ALA A 25 8.63 1.92 -8.49
N GLY A 26 7.38 2.25 -8.19
CA GLY A 26 6.94 3.62 -7.92
C GLY A 26 7.62 4.23 -6.70
N THR A 27 7.74 3.46 -5.61
CA THR A 27 8.41 3.93 -4.38
C THR A 27 9.90 4.19 -4.64
N LEU A 28 10.58 3.30 -5.34
CA LEU A 28 11.99 3.48 -5.71
C LEU A 28 12.18 4.69 -6.64
N ALA A 29 11.31 4.87 -7.65
CA ALA A 29 11.35 6.01 -8.54
C ALA A 29 11.12 7.35 -7.79
N PHE A 30 10.23 7.35 -6.80
CA PHE A 30 9.96 8.53 -6.00
C PHE A 30 11.13 8.87 -5.08
N VAL A 31 11.66 7.89 -4.37
CA VAL A 31 12.80 8.05 -3.43
C VAL A 31 14.10 8.40 -4.17
N SER A 32 14.30 7.89 -5.40
CA SER A 32 15.46 8.24 -6.24
C SER A 32 15.43 9.67 -6.79
N GLY A 33 14.35 10.43 -6.53
CA GLY A 33 14.21 11.80 -7.00
C GLY A 33 13.87 11.94 -8.49
N TYR A 34 13.45 10.85 -9.15
CA TYR A 34 13.08 10.89 -10.58
C TYR A 34 12.01 11.94 -10.90
N PHE A 35 11.12 12.24 -9.96
CA PHE A 35 10.08 13.26 -10.09
C PHE A 35 10.54 14.70 -9.78
N GLY A 36 11.85 14.95 -9.61
CA GLY A 36 12.40 16.30 -9.44
C GLY A 36 12.16 16.94 -8.07
N PHE A 37 11.74 16.19 -7.08
CA PHE A 37 11.69 16.68 -5.71
C PHE A 37 13.11 16.89 -5.19
N LYS A 38 13.47 18.17 -4.90
CA LYS A 38 14.82 18.57 -4.47
C LYS A 38 15.25 17.96 -3.13
N ASP A 39 14.31 17.50 -2.34
CA ASP A 39 14.53 16.80 -1.07
C ASP A 39 14.68 15.29 -1.30
N SER A 40 15.45 14.89 -2.34
CA SER A 40 15.79 13.48 -2.54
C SER A 40 16.47 12.97 -1.27
N SER A 41 15.70 12.23 -0.48
CA SER A 41 16.21 11.66 0.75
C SER A 41 17.30 10.66 0.39
N ILE A 42 18.50 10.87 0.91
CA ILE A 42 19.58 9.92 0.78
C ILE A 42 19.04 8.58 1.26
N LEU A 43 19.15 7.54 0.43
CA LEU A 43 18.70 6.19 0.76
C LEU A 43 19.50 5.67 1.96
N THR A 44 18.95 5.89 3.15
CA THR A 44 19.54 5.46 4.42
C THR A 44 19.05 4.06 4.79
N ILE A 45 19.76 3.39 5.70
CA ILE A 45 19.31 2.07 6.21
C ILE A 45 17.89 2.13 6.77
N PRO A 46 17.49 3.12 7.61
CA PRO A 46 16.09 3.28 8.00
C PRO A 46 15.16 3.58 6.84
N GLY A 47 15.60 4.31 5.82
CA GLY A 47 14.81 4.53 4.60
C GLY A 47 14.46 3.22 3.88
N ILE A 48 15.42 2.31 3.76
CA ILE A 48 15.18 0.95 3.21
C ILE A 48 14.18 0.18 4.09
N ALA A 49 14.31 0.26 5.41
CA ALA A 49 13.35 -0.36 6.32
C ALA A 49 11.91 0.19 6.13
N GLY A 50 11.77 1.51 5.87
CA GLY A 50 10.50 2.14 5.53
C GLY A 50 9.89 1.58 4.25
N ILE A 51 10.70 1.36 3.20
CA ILE A 51 10.25 0.73 1.95
C ILE A 51 9.76 -0.70 2.21
N ILE A 52 10.53 -1.51 2.95
CA ILE A 52 10.16 -2.89 3.27
C ILE A 52 8.84 -2.94 4.04
N LEU A 53 8.66 -2.04 5.01
CA LEU A 53 7.44 -1.95 5.79
C LEU A 53 6.24 -1.56 4.90
N ALA A 54 6.39 -0.58 4.03
CA ALA A 54 5.34 -0.16 3.09
C ALA A 54 4.96 -1.29 2.11
N VAL A 55 5.93 -2.07 1.64
CA VAL A 55 5.68 -3.26 0.80
C VAL A 55 4.91 -4.32 1.57
N GLY A 56 5.26 -4.56 2.85
CA GLY A 56 4.51 -5.48 3.72
C GLY A 56 3.04 -5.10 3.83
N MET A 57 2.75 -3.83 4.10
CA MET A 57 1.37 -3.32 4.14
C MET A 57 0.63 -3.43 2.80
N GLY A 58 1.34 -3.29 1.67
CA GLY A 58 0.78 -3.51 0.34
C GLY A 58 0.33 -4.95 0.11
N VAL A 59 1.08 -5.91 0.62
CA VAL A 59 0.68 -7.32 0.62
C VAL A 59 -0.57 -7.53 1.46
N ASP A 60 -0.60 -7.00 2.68
CA ASP A 60 -1.74 -7.15 3.60
C ASP A 60 -3.02 -6.57 3.02
N ALA A 61 -2.96 -5.40 2.38
CA ALA A 61 -4.11 -4.79 1.70
C ALA A 61 -4.69 -5.70 0.61
N ASN A 62 -3.83 -6.33 -0.19
CA ASN A 62 -4.25 -7.25 -1.24
C ASN A 62 -4.81 -8.57 -0.67
N VAL A 63 -4.24 -9.08 0.43
CA VAL A 63 -4.72 -10.27 1.14
C VAL A 63 -6.10 -10.01 1.73
N ILE A 64 -6.29 -8.91 2.47
CA ILE A 64 -7.58 -8.52 3.05
C ILE A 64 -8.64 -8.42 1.95
N THR A 65 -8.32 -7.77 0.84
CA THR A 65 -9.23 -7.64 -0.30
C THR A 65 -9.62 -9.00 -0.87
N ALA A 66 -8.65 -9.90 -1.09
CA ALA A 66 -8.89 -11.23 -1.64
C ALA A 66 -9.76 -12.09 -0.70
N GLU A 67 -9.51 -12.05 0.60
CA GLU A 67 -10.30 -12.79 1.59
C GLU A 67 -11.73 -12.25 1.70
N ARG A 68 -11.94 -10.94 1.65
CA ARG A 68 -13.30 -10.35 1.63
C ARG A 68 -14.09 -10.72 0.38
N ILE A 69 -13.44 -10.74 -0.79
CA ILE A 69 -14.09 -11.18 -2.04
C ILE A 69 -14.47 -12.66 -1.92
N LYS A 70 -13.59 -13.50 -1.41
CA LYS A 70 -13.83 -14.92 -1.22
C LYS A 70 -14.99 -15.20 -0.25
N GLU A 71 -15.06 -14.45 0.86
CA GLU A 71 -16.16 -14.50 1.81
C GLU A 71 -17.51 -14.19 1.15
N GLU A 72 -17.58 -13.14 0.32
CA GLU A 72 -18.78 -12.75 -0.40
C GLU A 72 -19.22 -13.80 -1.45
N ILE A 73 -18.25 -14.48 -2.10
CA ILE A 73 -18.54 -15.58 -3.02
C ILE A 73 -19.08 -16.79 -2.25
N THR A 74 -18.52 -17.12 -1.09
CA THR A 74 -18.98 -18.22 -0.25
C THR A 74 -20.40 -17.97 0.27
N ASN A 75 -20.78 -16.71 0.50
CA ASN A 75 -22.14 -16.29 0.85
C ASN A 75 -23.14 -16.35 -0.32
N GLY A 76 -22.71 -16.87 -1.49
CA GLY A 76 -23.59 -17.14 -2.65
C GLY A 76 -23.81 -15.94 -3.57
N LYS A 77 -23.06 -14.84 -3.43
CA LYS A 77 -23.17 -13.70 -4.35
C LYS A 77 -22.56 -14.02 -5.72
N PRO A 78 -23.12 -13.50 -6.82
CA PRO A 78 -22.51 -13.60 -8.13
C PRO A 78 -21.16 -12.88 -8.12
N LEU A 79 -20.21 -13.32 -8.97
CA LEU A 79 -18.82 -12.83 -8.99
C LEU A 79 -18.71 -11.31 -9.02
N ASP A 80 -19.48 -10.64 -9.87
CA ASP A 80 -19.44 -9.17 -10.02
C ASP A 80 -19.97 -8.46 -8.76
N GLY A 81 -21.00 -9.02 -8.13
CA GLY A 81 -21.52 -8.53 -6.85
C GLY A 81 -20.55 -8.76 -5.69
N ALA A 82 -19.90 -9.93 -5.67
CA ALA A 82 -18.91 -10.28 -4.66
C ALA A 82 -17.66 -9.41 -4.76
N LEU A 83 -17.18 -9.12 -5.97
CA LEU A 83 -16.07 -8.18 -6.20
C LEU A 83 -16.41 -6.80 -5.63
N ASN A 84 -17.54 -6.22 -6.01
CA ASN A 84 -17.90 -4.88 -5.55
C ASN A 84 -18.10 -4.79 -4.04
N SER A 85 -18.85 -5.73 -3.45
CA SER A 85 -19.10 -5.79 -2.00
C SER A 85 -17.83 -6.07 -1.21
N GLY A 86 -16.97 -7.00 -1.70
CA GLY A 86 -15.71 -7.36 -1.07
C GLY A 86 -14.74 -6.17 -1.03
N TYR A 87 -14.60 -5.44 -2.14
CA TYR A 87 -13.79 -4.23 -2.18
C TYR A 87 -14.32 -3.14 -1.24
N GLN A 88 -15.60 -2.91 -1.20
CA GLN A 88 -16.19 -1.87 -0.36
C GLN A 88 -15.93 -2.16 1.13
N ARG A 89 -16.04 -3.42 1.56
CA ARG A 89 -15.73 -3.82 2.94
C ARG A 89 -14.24 -3.77 3.25
N ALA A 90 -13.41 -4.23 2.33
CA ALA A 90 -11.96 -4.20 2.48
C ALA A 90 -11.42 -2.77 2.53
N PHE A 91 -11.97 -1.87 1.70
CA PHE A 91 -11.51 -0.49 1.58
C PHE A 91 -11.52 0.26 2.91
N SER A 92 -12.58 0.13 3.70
CA SER A 92 -12.67 0.80 5.00
C SER A 92 -11.54 0.36 5.95
N ALA A 93 -11.28 -0.95 6.05
CA ALA A 93 -10.24 -1.48 6.91
C ALA A 93 -8.83 -1.09 6.43
N ILE A 94 -8.61 -1.13 5.11
CA ILE A 94 -7.32 -0.74 4.52
C ILE A 94 -7.07 0.76 4.69
N LEU A 95 -8.11 1.59 4.51
CA LEU A 95 -7.99 3.04 4.69
C LEU A 95 -7.60 3.38 6.14
N ASP A 96 -8.26 2.77 7.12
CA ASP A 96 -8.00 3.00 8.54
C ASP A 96 -6.54 2.69 8.92
N GLY A 97 -6.04 1.53 8.50
CA GLY A 97 -4.64 1.15 8.70
C GLY A 97 -3.65 2.11 8.02
N ASN A 98 -3.92 2.49 6.77
CA ASN A 98 -3.04 3.40 6.04
C ASN A 98 -3.07 4.83 6.59
N VAL A 99 -4.22 5.34 7.06
CA VAL A 99 -4.31 6.65 7.72
C VAL A 99 -3.44 6.68 8.97
N THR A 100 -3.48 5.63 9.79
CA THR A 100 -2.62 5.51 10.97
C THR A 100 -1.13 5.59 10.60
N MET A 101 -0.72 4.89 9.55
CA MET A 101 0.68 4.91 9.09
C MET A 101 1.09 6.26 8.49
N ILE A 102 0.19 6.95 7.80
CA ILE A 102 0.44 8.32 7.32
C ILE A 102 0.64 9.27 8.50
N LEU A 103 -0.17 9.18 9.55
CA LEU A 103 0.01 9.98 10.77
C LEU A 103 1.36 9.71 11.43
N VAL A 104 1.75 8.45 11.57
CA VAL A 104 3.07 8.08 12.11
C VAL A 104 4.20 8.66 11.26
N ALA A 105 4.11 8.56 9.93
CA ALA A 105 5.11 9.09 9.02
C ALA A 105 5.22 10.62 9.14
N ILE A 106 4.10 11.34 9.22
CA ILE A 106 4.07 12.80 9.41
C ILE A 106 4.71 13.19 10.75
N ILE A 107 4.41 12.46 11.83
CA ILE A 107 5.01 12.69 13.15
C ILE A 107 6.53 12.49 13.10
N LEU A 108 7.00 11.40 12.48
CA LEU A 108 8.44 11.14 12.33
C LEU A 108 9.13 12.24 11.51
N MET A 109 8.53 12.67 10.41
CA MET A 109 9.07 13.76 9.59
C MET A 109 9.02 15.11 10.31
N GLY A 110 7.98 15.39 11.10
CA GLY A 110 7.84 16.62 11.86
C GLY A 110 8.79 16.72 13.04
N ALA A 111 8.96 15.61 13.79
CA ALA A 111 9.80 15.56 14.98
C ALA A 111 11.31 15.56 14.64
N PHE A 112 11.72 14.94 13.52
CA PHE A 112 13.12 14.72 13.16
C PHE A 112 13.53 15.39 11.83
N GLY A 113 12.64 16.22 11.27
CA GLY A 113 12.90 16.96 10.03
C GLY A 113 13.78 18.19 10.20
N THR A 114 14.31 18.68 9.07
CA THR A 114 15.02 19.98 9.06
C THR A 114 14.05 21.12 9.35
N PRO A 115 14.49 22.22 9.98
CA PRO A 115 13.64 23.37 10.33
C PRO A 115 12.90 23.99 9.15
N ASP A 116 13.42 23.81 7.93
CA ASP A 116 12.84 24.35 6.69
C ASP A 116 11.75 23.46 6.08
N SER A 117 11.59 22.23 6.57
CA SER A 117 10.56 21.30 6.09
C SER A 117 9.14 21.81 6.39
N ILE A 118 8.24 21.69 5.41
CA ILE A 118 6.83 22.11 5.54
C ILE A 118 6.17 21.37 6.72
N CYS A 119 6.46 20.09 6.90
CA CYS A 119 5.94 19.30 8.01
C CYS A 119 6.49 19.76 9.36
N SER A 120 7.78 20.14 9.43
CA SER A 120 8.37 20.69 10.64
C SER A 120 7.73 22.02 11.04
N LYS A 121 7.48 22.92 10.09
CA LYS A 121 6.80 24.21 10.35
C LYS A 121 5.36 24.03 10.82
N ALA A 122 4.62 23.11 10.22
CA ALA A 122 3.23 22.85 10.61
C ALA A 122 3.11 22.22 12.00
N LEU A 123 4.05 21.33 12.36
CA LEU A 123 4.05 20.65 13.65
C LEU A 123 4.95 21.31 14.70
N HIS A 124 5.63 22.41 14.38
CA HIS A 124 6.55 23.11 15.28
C HIS A 124 5.91 23.45 16.64
N PHE A 125 4.63 23.76 16.65
CA PHE A 125 3.90 24.04 17.89
C PHE A 125 3.81 22.82 18.82
N VAL A 126 3.68 21.60 18.24
CA VAL A 126 3.55 20.36 18.99
C VAL A 126 4.93 19.83 19.42
N PHE A 127 5.94 19.98 18.55
CA PHE A 127 7.29 19.43 18.75
C PHE A 127 8.34 20.44 19.24
N PHE A 128 7.92 21.67 19.58
CA PHE A 128 8.81 22.70 20.16
C PHE A 128 9.62 22.17 21.35
N MET A 129 9.09 21.21 22.07
CA MET A 129 9.74 20.60 23.24
C MET A 129 10.87 19.62 22.89
N PHE A 130 10.91 19.08 21.66
CA PHE A 130 11.90 18.07 21.25
C PHE A 130 13.20 18.64 20.70
N GLY A 131 13.29 19.95 20.46
CA GLY A 131 14.47 20.60 19.91
C GLY A 131 14.84 20.17 18.48
N PRO A 132 15.74 20.85 17.79
CA PRO A 132 16.18 20.47 16.45
C PRO A 132 17.03 19.20 16.52
N SER A 133 16.40 18.06 16.28
CA SER A 133 17.09 16.77 16.20
C SER A 133 17.67 16.58 14.80
N THR A 134 18.98 16.45 14.71
CA THR A 134 19.75 16.30 13.46
C THR A 134 19.72 14.87 12.89
N ALA A 135 18.75 14.06 13.29
CA ALA A 135 18.64 12.68 12.83
C ALA A 135 17.96 12.59 11.45
N GLY A 136 18.60 13.13 10.40
CA GLY A 136 18.13 13.03 9.02
C GLY A 136 17.85 11.58 8.55
N THR A 137 18.41 10.60 9.25
CA THR A 137 18.11 9.18 9.06
C THR A 137 16.66 8.81 9.42
N ILE A 138 16.11 9.36 10.50
CA ILE A 138 14.72 9.12 10.92
C ILE A 138 13.74 9.87 10.00
N TYR A 139 14.11 11.07 9.57
CA TYR A 139 13.35 11.79 8.56
C TYR A 139 13.23 11.00 7.26
N SER A 140 14.34 10.42 6.80
CA SER A 140 14.36 9.56 5.62
C SER A 140 13.42 8.34 5.77
N PHE A 141 13.38 7.72 6.95
CA PHE A 141 12.43 6.65 7.26
C PHE A 141 10.97 7.13 7.15
N GLY A 142 10.64 8.26 7.78
CA GLY A 142 9.30 8.85 7.70
C GLY A 142 8.89 9.17 6.26
N PHE A 143 9.81 9.75 5.46
CA PHE A 143 9.55 10.08 4.06
C PHE A 143 9.31 8.84 3.19
N THR A 144 10.13 7.81 3.32
CA THR A 144 9.94 6.56 2.56
C THR A 144 8.68 5.82 2.97
N LEU A 145 8.35 5.85 4.27
CA LEU A 145 7.11 5.28 4.79
C LEU A 145 5.88 6.02 4.25
N LEU A 146 5.88 7.35 4.27
CA LEU A 146 4.81 8.18 3.72
C LEU A 146 4.59 7.89 2.24
N THR A 147 5.66 7.96 1.46
CA THR A 147 5.63 7.72 0.01
C THR A 147 5.13 6.31 -0.29
N GLY A 148 5.66 5.30 0.38
CA GLY A 148 5.26 3.91 0.19
C GLY A 148 3.80 3.66 0.57
N THR A 149 3.29 4.29 1.64
CA THR A 149 1.89 4.16 2.07
C THR A 149 0.93 4.83 1.07
N VAL A 150 1.26 6.01 0.55
CA VAL A 150 0.46 6.69 -0.48
C VAL A 150 0.43 5.86 -1.77
N LEU A 151 1.57 5.34 -2.20
CA LEU A 151 1.64 4.47 -3.37
C LEU A 151 0.92 3.13 -3.15
N ASN A 152 0.91 2.61 -1.91
CA ASN A 152 0.12 1.45 -1.56
C ASN A 152 -1.37 1.68 -1.76
N LEU A 153 -1.92 2.82 -1.34
CA LEU A 153 -3.32 3.17 -1.61
C LEU A 153 -3.60 3.23 -3.11
N PHE A 154 -2.69 3.79 -3.88
CA PHE A 154 -2.87 3.92 -5.33
C PHE A 154 -2.75 2.57 -6.05
N PHE A 155 -1.65 1.85 -5.88
CA PHE A 155 -1.41 0.57 -6.56
C PHE A 155 -2.13 -0.60 -5.90
N GLY A 156 -2.08 -0.70 -4.57
CA GLY A 156 -2.65 -1.83 -3.83
C GLY A 156 -4.18 -1.83 -3.82
N VAL A 157 -4.82 -0.67 -3.81
CA VAL A 157 -6.28 -0.58 -3.76
C VAL A 157 -6.86 -0.21 -5.11
N LEU A 158 -6.47 0.94 -5.68
CA LEU A 158 -7.10 1.46 -6.90
C LEU A 158 -6.73 0.63 -8.13
N CYS A 159 -5.43 0.42 -8.41
CA CYS A 159 -4.99 -0.35 -9.56
C CYS A 159 -5.43 -1.80 -9.47
N SER A 160 -5.31 -2.44 -8.31
CA SER A 160 -5.71 -3.84 -8.14
C SER A 160 -7.22 -4.01 -8.36
N ARG A 161 -8.04 -3.07 -7.90
CA ARG A 161 -9.49 -3.06 -8.17
C ARG A 161 -9.79 -2.97 -9.66
N LEU A 162 -9.19 -2.01 -10.35
CA LEU A 162 -9.41 -1.80 -11.78
C LEU A 162 -8.97 -3.03 -12.60
N MET A 163 -7.82 -3.61 -12.26
CA MET A 163 -7.32 -4.82 -12.91
C MET A 163 -8.26 -6.01 -12.71
N LEU A 164 -8.73 -6.26 -11.48
CA LEU A 164 -9.65 -7.36 -11.20
C LEU A 164 -11.01 -7.16 -11.88
N MET A 165 -11.56 -5.94 -11.88
CA MET A 165 -12.79 -5.64 -12.60
C MET A 165 -12.64 -5.82 -14.11
N SER A 166 -11.52 -5.40 -14.68
CA SER A 166 -11.23 -5.59 -16.11
C SER A 166 -11.10 -7.08 -16.45
N LEU A 167 -10.38 -7.85 -15.64
CA LEU A 167 -10.20 -9.29 -15.83
C LEU A 167 -11.50 -10.09 -15.65
N SER A 168 -12.41 -9.66 -14.74
CA SER A 168 -13.70 -10.33 -14.54
C SER A 168 -14.62 -10.24 -15.77
N GLY A 169 -14.44 -9.22 -16.62
CA GLY A 169 -15.14 -9.06 -17.91
C GLY A 169 -14.76 -10.12 -18.96
N PHE A 170 -13.59 -10.75 -18.85
CA PHE A 170 -13.17 -11.80 -19.79
C PHE A 170 -13.77 -13.16 -19.42
N LYS A 171 -14.55 -13.76 -20.35
CA LYS A 171 -15.24 -15.07 -20.16
C LYS A 171 -14.31 -16.20 -19.73
N ALA A 172 -13.05 -16.22 -20.17
CA ALA A 172 -12.07 -17.24 -19.84
C ALA A 172 -11.70 -17.23 -18.34
N PHE A 173 -11.49 -16.06 -17.77
CA PHE A 173 -11.12 -15.89 -16.36
C PHE A 173 -12.29 -16.12 -15.40
N ARG A 174 -13.51 -15.85 -15.84
CA ARG A 174 -14.75 -16.14 -15.09
C ARG A 174 -14.95 -17.62 -14.80
N LYS A 175 -14.43 -18.51 -15.65
CA LYS A 175 -14.48 -19.98 -15.45
C LYS A 175 -13.44 -20.44 -14.43
N ILE A 176 -12.23 -19.87 -14.45
CA ILE A 176 -11.14 -20.19 -13.52
C ILE A 176 -11.45 -19.71 -12.09
N GLY A 177 -12.01 -18.51 -11.94
CA GLY A 177 -12.41 -17.98 -10.64
C GLY A 177 -13.46 -18.83 -9.93
N ARG A 178 -14.46 -19.35 -10.67
CA ARG A 178 -15.49 -20.25 -10.11
C ARG A 178 -14.92 -21.62 -9.71
N ALA A 179 -14.01 -22.19 -10.49
CA ALA A 179 -13.39 -23.48 -10.17
C ALA A 179 -12.54 -23.38 -8.90
N SER A 180 -11.76 -22.31 -8.75
CA SER A 180 -10.90 -22.10 -7.58
C SER A 180 -11.65 -21.89 -6.26
N CYS A 181 -12.89 -21.41 -6.30
CA CYS A 181 -13.71 -21.21 -5.10
C CYS A 181 -14.56 -22.45 -4.74
N ARG A 182 -14.70 -23.42 -5.65
CA ARG A 182 -15.54 -24.62 -5.45
C ARG A 182 -14.77 -25.82 -4.88
N GLU A 183 -13.45 -25.80 -4.93
CA GLU A 183 -12.59 -26.90 -4.49
C GLU A 183 -12.14 -26.85 -3.02
N ARG A 184 -12.78 -26.02 -2.19
CA ARG A 184 -12.53 -26.01 -0.73
C ARG A 184 -13.82 -25.95 0.07
#